data_9bb7b61f686f3e0ff86c029f5c4769fa
#
_entry.id   9bb7b61f686f3e0ff86c029f5c4769fa
#
_cell.length_a   1.000
_cell.length_b   1.000
_cell.length_c   1.000
_cell.angle_alpha   90.00
_cell.angle_beta   90.00
_cell.angle_gamma   90.00
#
_symmetry.space_group_name_H-M   'P 1'
#
loop_
_entity.id
_entity.type
_entity.pdbx_description
1 polymer ?
#
loop_
_entity_poly.entity_id
_entity_poly.type
_entity_poly.pdbx_seq_one_letter_code
_entity_poly.pdbx_strand_id
1 'polypeptide(L)'
;MKYLVSTLLILSVIQAVHSQNNVCFTIETNPNSAPGFGVFTKYVDVFGCGIYAESSVSDEKVLHAAAVWAELIDNDENGIVDDPAILNELLINEAIMPVFQSDGNAAMNTFFTNYSGDGVSAVLWQSEIDPSQTGHWGADATVEEILHTINHVGHTNVYPSAFDLMPNSSLLSEAMDSARGGQWLSIPSPYPSDAWYHYDDFTCDYECMAIEYIYWMLVSNMGILNDVATCAGIANEWEPCSPTLLQSMDVLGYDLITDPIYKLPQNAPDGNYCPGGVKIEEQENNPITIFPNPANNTFTITRKVPSVQTLWIKNGIGQIVKTIKLVNQSEQIDINDLKSGVYIIDLNQTKKKLIVN
;
A
#
# COMPACT_ATOMS: atom_id res chain seq x y z
N MET A 1 32.91 30.79 51.14
CA MET A 1 31.67 29.99 50.91
C MET A 1 31.45 29.98 49.43
N LYS A 2 31.81 28.90 48.75
CA LYS A 2 31.63 28.71 47.29
C LYS A 2 30.43 27.78 47.10
N TYR A 3 29.39 28.25 46.47
CA TYR A 3 28.24 27.46 46.11
C TYR A 3 28.53 26.72 44.78
N LEU A 4 28.56 25.39 44.82
CA LEU A 4 28.54 24.54 43.62
C LEU A 4 27.09 24.42 43.14
N VAL A 5 26.79 24.92 41.97
CA VAL A 5 25.54 24.68 41.28
C VAL A 5 25.74 23.44 40.42
N SER A 6 25.08 22.34 40.81
CA SER A 6 25.07 21.10 40.06
C SER A 6 23.94 21.16 39.03
N THR A 7 24.29 21.29 37.77
CA THR A 7 23.32 21.26 36.67
C THR A 7 23.03 19.80 36.28
N LEU A 8 21.85 19.36 36.62
CA LEU A 8 21.34 18.01 36.22
C LEU A 8 20.90 18.05 34.75
N LEU A 9 21.67 17.44 33.87
CA LEU A 9 21.31 17.25 32.47
C LEU A 9 20.32 16.07 32.40
N ILE A 10 19.05 16.37 32.16
CA ILE A 10 18.03 15.33 31.85
C ILE A 10 18.18 15.02 30.38
N LEU A 11 18.78 13.87 30.05
CA LEU A 11 18.71 13.29 28.70
C LEU A 11 17.32 12.68 28.52
N SER A 12 16.46 13.37 27.78
CA SER A 12 15.24 12.78 27.25
C SER A 12 15.60 11.82 26.11
N VAL A 13 15.55 10.52 26.37
CA VAL A 13 15.58 9.50 25.33
C VAL A 13 14.22 9.58 24.62
N ILE A 14 14.20 10.18 23.43
CA ILE A 14 13.07 10.05 22.52
C ILE A 14 13.15 8.61 21.99
N GLN A 15 12.35 7.71 22.53
CA GLN A 15 12.08 6.44 21.90
C GLN A 15 11.19 6.75 20.68
N ALA A 16 11.74 6.57 19.50
CA ALA A 16 10.94 6.49 18.29
C ALA A 16 9.99 5.29 18.47
N VAL A 17 8.71 5.57 18.64
CA VAL A 17 7.66 4.55 18.56
C VAL A 17 7.60 4.21 17.07
N HIS A 18 8.22 3.10 16.67
CA HIS A 18 7.95 2.50 15.38
C HIS A 18 6.49 2.06 15.43
N SER A 19 5.67 2.66 14.59
CA SER A 19 4.34 2.14 14.31
C SER A 19 4.55 0.72 13.77
N GLN A 20 4.14 -0.29 14.51
CA GLN A 20 4.05 -1.64 13.94
C GLN A 20 2.93 -1.59 12.91
N ASN A 21 3.27 -1.84 11.65
CA ASN A 21 2.31 -1.97 10.58
C ASN A 21 1.27 -3.01 10.97
N ASN A 22 -0.01 -2.68 10.84
CA ASN A 22 -1.11 -3.56 11.22
C ASN A 22 -1.44 -4.51 10.06
N VAL A 23 -0.54 -5.47 9.81
CA VAL A 23 -0.67 -6.44 8.72
C VAL A 23 -1.28 -7.72 9.26
N CYS A 24 -2.40 -8.15 8.65
CA CYS A 24 -3.13 -9.36 9.03
C CYS A 24 -2.68 -10.62 8.26
N PHE A 25 -1.46 -10.64 7.78
CA PHE A 25 -0.85 -11.83 7.17
C PHE A 25 0.03 -12.59 8.16
N THR A 26 0.21 -13.88 7.89
CA THR A 26 1.11 -14.76 8.66
C THR A 26 2.16 -15.33 7.73
N ILE A 27 3.42 -15.28 8.16
CA ILE A 27 4.50 -15.95 7.44
C ILE A 27 4.44 -17.45 7.76
N GLU A 28 4.33 -18.24 6.72
CA GLU A 28 4.33 -19.71 6.78
C GLU A 28 5.63 -20.28 6.21
N THR A 29 5.83 -21.57 6.42
CA THR A 29 6.90 -22.28 5.71
C THR A 29 6.51 -22.47 4.25
N ASN A 30 7.49 -22.35 3.34
CA ASN A 30 7.27 -22.53 1.91
C ASN A 30 6.58 -23.87 1.61
N PRO A 31 5.35 -23.87 1.07
CA PRO A 31 4.61 -25.08 0.73
C PRO A 31 5.01 -25.68 -0.63
N ASN A 32 5.74 -24.93 -1.47
CA ASN A 32 6.03 -25.31 -2.84
C ASN A 32 7.31 -26.16 -2.94
N SER A 33 7.21 -27.35 -3.50
CA SER A 33 8.32 -28.27 -3.71
C SER A 33 8.79 -28.34 -5.16
N ALA A 34 8.26 -27.48 -6.05
CA ALA A 34 8.67 -27.44 -7.45
C ALA A 34 10.15 -27.04 -7.60
N PRO A 35 10.79 -27.41 -8.74
CA PRO A 35 12.16 -27.02 -9.01
C PRO A 35 12.37 -25.51 -8.88
N GLY A 36 13.44 -25.11 -8.18
CA GLY A 36 13.76 -23.71 -7.90
C GLY A 36 13.23 -23.19 -6.56
N PHE A 37 12.05 -23.63 -6.10
CA PHE A 37 11.41 -23.09 -4.89
C PHE A 37 12.12 -23.45 -3.58
N GLY A 38 13.00 -24.46 -3.57
CA GLY A 38 13.74 -24.87 -2.39
C GLY A 38 14.69 -23.80 -1.79
N VAL A 39 14.92 -22.69 -2.48
CA VAL A 39 15.70 -21.53 -1.99
C VAL A 39 14.90 -20.67 -1.01
N PHE A 40 13.58 -20.74 -1.05
CA PHE A 40 12.69 -19.96 -0.20
C PHE A 40 12.31 -20.77 1.04
N THR A 41 12.32 -20.12 2.20
CA THR A 41 11.89 -20.71 3.47
C THR A 41 10.64 -20.04 4.04
N LYS A 42 10.31 -18.85 3.54
CA LYS A 42 9.17 -18.04 3.97
C LYS A 42 8.15 -17.96 2.84
N TYR A 43 6.90 -17.98 3.22
CA TYR A 43 5.76 -17.88 2.31
C TYR A 43 4.64 -17.06 2.97
N VAL A 44 3.99 -16.23 2.17
CA VAL A 44 2.73 -15.56 2.55
C VAL A 44 1.74 -15.76 1.42
N ASP A 45 0.54 -16.21 1.76
CA ASP A 45 -0.60 -16.26 0.83
C ASP A 45 -1.30 -14.91 0.77
N VAL A 46 -1.44 -14.36 -0.44
CA VAL A 46 -2.18 -13.12 -0.68
C VAL A 46 -3.24 -13.41 -1.73
N PHE A 47 -4.46 -13.69 -1.31
CA PHE A 47 -5.58 -14.09 -2.18
C PHE A 47 -5.26 -15.29 -3.10
N GLY A 48 -4.36 -16.17 -2.69
CA GLY A 48 -3.87 -17.32 -3.47
C GLY A 48 -2.60 -17.04 -4.28
N CYS A 49 -2.16 -15.80 -4.43
CA CYS A 49 -0.84 -15.46 -4.97
C CYS A 49 0.22 -15.54 -3.88
N GLY A 50 1.43 -15.96 -4.23
CA GLY A 50 2.48 -16.27 -3.25
C GLY A 50 3.57 -15.21 -3.17
N ILE A 51 3.84 -14.69 -1.97
CA ILE A 51 5.10 -14.00 -1.67
C ILE A 51 6.08 -15.05 -1.13
N TYR A 52 7.19 -15.28 -1.83
CA TYR A 52 8.21 -16.28 -1.47
C TYR A 52 9.52 -15.59 -1.12
N ALA A 53 10.06 -15.82 0.08
CA ALA A 53 11.28 -15.13 0.51
C ALA A 53 12.36 -16.07 1.06
N GLU A 54 13.62 -15.67 0.85
CA GLU A 54 14.76 -16.31 1.49
C GLU A 54 14.73 -16.15 3.01
N SER A 55 15.38 -17.07 3.74
CA SER A 55 15.45 -17.03 5.22
C SER A 55 16.07 -15.74 5.78
N SER A 56 16.95 -15.11 5.03
CA SER A 56 17.68 -13.89 5.41
C SER A 56 16.87 -12.60 5.24
N VAL A 57 15.80 -12.60 4.46
CA VAL A 57 14.90 -11.46 4.33
C VAL A 57 14.11 -11.27 5.63
N SER A 58 14.05 -10.06 6.19
CA SER A 58 13.34 -9.82 7.45
C SER A 58 11.84 -10.06 7.32
N ASP A 59 11.20 -10.52 8.39
CA ASP A 59 9.75 -10.80 8.41
C ASP A 59 8.93 -9.55 8.13
N GLU A 60 9.36 -8.40 8.63
CA GLU A 60 8.73 -7.10 8.39
C GLU A 60 8.64 -6.79 6.89
N LYS A 61 9.71 -7.02 6.13
CA LYS A 61 9.76 -6.75 4.69
C LYS A 61 8.90 -7.74 3.87
N VAL A 62 8.86 -9.00 4.30
CA VAL A 62 7.99 -10.01 3.68
C VAL A 62 6.51 -9.66 3.89
N LEU A 63 6.14 -9.26 5.11
CA LEU A 63 4.78 -8.84 5.44
C LEU A 63 4.40 -7.53 4.74
N HIS A 64 5.34 -6.60 4.59
CA HIS A 64 5.14 -5.37 3.83
C HIS A 64 4.82 -5.67 2.36
N ALA A 65 5.60 -6.51 1.69
CA ALA A 65 5.31 -6.91 0.31
C ALA A 65 3.92 -7.58 0.18
N ALA A 66 3.53 -8.39 1.16
CA ALA A 66 2.20 -9.01 1.17
C ALA A 66 1.07 -7.98 1.35
N ALA A 67 1.26 -6.98 2.23
CA ALA A 67 0.30 -5.90 2.43
C ALA A 67 0.13 -5.06 1.16
N VAL A 68 1.24 -4.62 0.56
CA VAL A 68 1.23 -3.82 -0.68
C VAL A 68 0.55 -4.58 -1.83
N TRP A 69 0.83 -5.88 -1.98
CA TRP A 69 0.13 -6.68 -3.01
C TRP A 69 -1.38 -6.67 -2.79
N ALA A 70 -1.81 -6.90 -1.54
CA ALA A 70 -3.23 -6.93 -1.22
C ALA A 70 -3.92 -5.58 -1.46
N GLU A 71 -3.29 -4.47 -1.03
CA GLU A 71 -3.80 -3.10 -1.23
C GLU A 71 -3.91 -2.71 -2.72
N LEU A 72 -3.04 -3.27 -3.57
CA LEU A 72 -3.08 -2.99 -5.01
C LEU A 72 -4.19 -3.75 -5.75
N ILE A 73 -4.66 -4.89 -5.24
CA ILE A 73 -5.75 -5.66 -5.88
C ILE A 73 -7.09 -5.59 -5.12
N ASP A 74 -7.11 -5.09 -3.89
CA ASP A 74 -8.26 -4.73 -3.07
C ASP A 74 -8.02 -3.31 -2.55
N ASN A 75 -8.17 -2.34 -3.43
CA ASN A 75 -7.70 -0.97 -3.23
C ASN A 75 -8.62 -0.11 -2.34
N ASP A 76 -9.83 -0.63 -1.99
CA ASP A 76 -10.70 -0.08 -0.95
C ASP A 76 -10.59 -0.84 0.38
N GLU A 77 -9.75 -1.88 0.45
CA GLU A 77 -9.44 -2.72 1.61
C GLU A 77 -10.68 -3.32 2.30
N ASN A 78 -11.68 -3.68 1.51
CA ASN A 78 -12.89 -4.30 2.03
C ASN A 78 -12.77 -5.83 2.25
N GLY A 79 -11.66 -6.44 1.84
CA GLY A 79 -11.37 -7.87 1.90
C GLY A 79 -11.84 -8.65 0.67
N ILE A 80 -12.24 -7.95 -0.38
CA ILE A 80 -12.71 -8.53 -1.64
C ILE A 80 -11.93 -7.88 -2.79
N VAL A 81 -11.24 -8.68 -3.58
CA VAL A 81 -10.47 -8.20 -4.74
C VAL A 81 -11.38 -7.41 -5.70
N ASP A 82 -10.94 -6.23 -6.13
CA ASP A 82 -11.68 -5.28 -6.96
C ASP A 82 -12.04 -5.85 -8.34
N ASP A 83 -11.14 -6.67 -8.92
CA ASP A 83 -11.39 -7.38 -10.16
C ASP A 83 -11.12 -8.89 -10.02
N PRO A 84 -12.19 -9.70 -9.88
CA PRO A 84 -12.04 -11.16 -9.85
C PRO A 84 -11.46 -11.78 -11.13
N ALA A 85 -11.54 -11.09 -12.29
CA ALA A 85 -10.95 -11.60 -13.52
C ALA A 85 -9.43 -11.47 -13.50
N ILE A 86 -8.91 -10.34 -13.00
CA ILE A 86 -7.47 -10.15 -12.77
C ILE A 86 -6.94 -11.20 -11.79
N LEU A 87 -7.61 -11.37 -10.64
CA LEU A 87 -7.19 -12.39 -9.68
C LEU A 87 -7.17 -13.80 -10.30
N ASN A 88 -8.22 -14.15 -11.04
CA ASN A 88 -8.28 -15.45 -11.70
C ASN A 88 -7.13 -15.66 -12.68
N GLU A 89 -6.74 -14.64 -13.42
CA GLU A 89 -5.62 -14.71 -14.38
C GLU A 89 -4.28 -14.85 -13.66
N LEU A 90 -4.07 -14.08 -12.56
CA LEU A 90 -2.90 -14.24 -11.70
C LEU A 90 -2.78 -15.66 -11.15
N LEU A 91 -3.90 -16.26 -10.71
CA LEU A 91 -3.91 -17.63 -10.20
C LEU A 91 -3.68 -18.69 -11.28
N ILE A 92 -4.23 -18.52 -12.50
CA ILE A 92 -4.02 -19.43 -13.63
C ILE A 92 -2.54 -19.47 -14.03
N ASN A 93 -1.87 -18.31 -14.03
CA ASN A 93 -0.45 -18.19 -14.38
C ASN A 93 0.47 -18.39 -13.18
N GLU A 94 -0.07 -18.79 -12.02
CA GLU A 94 0.71 -19.01 -10.78
C GLU A 94 1.57 -17.78 -10.42
N ALA A 95 0.98 -16.56 -10.47
CA ALA A 95 1.68 -15.32 -10.19
C ALA A 95 2.25 -15.29 -8.77
N ILE A 96 3.52 -14.96 -8.65
CA ILE A 96 4.26 -14.90 -7.39
C ILE A 96 5.18 -13.67 -7.36
N MET A 97 5.55 -13.24 -6.15
CA MET A 97 6.64 -12.30 -5.91
C MET A 97 7.78 -13.00 -5.18
N PRO A 98 8.89 -13.33 -5.87
CA PRO A 98 10.10 -13.81 -5.23
C PRO A 98 10.84 -12.66 -4.55
N VAL A 99 11.28 -12.86 -3.30
CA VAL A 99 12.04 -11.87 -2.53
C VAL A 99 13.39 -12.46 -2.14
N PHE A 100 14.46 -11.90 -2.69
CA PHE A 100 15.82 -12.37 -2.48
C PHE A 100 16.60 -11.47 -1.51
N GLN A 101 17.71 -11.97 -0.98
CA GLN A 101 18.60 -11.18 -0.14
C GLN A 101 19.26 -10.03 -0.93
N SER A 102 19.66 -10.28 -2.16
CA SER A 102 20.30 -9.30 -3.05
C SER A 102 20.24 -9.78 -4.50
N ASP A 103 20.39 -8.83 -5.41
CA ASP A 103 20.54 -9.09 -6.84
C ASP A 103 21.68 -10.10 -7.12
N GLY A 104 21.40 -11.00 -8.07
CA GLY A 104 22.37 -11.98 -8.60
C GLY A 104 22.95 -12.95 -7.56
N ASN A 105 22.35 -13.09 -6.36
CA ASN A 105 22.82 -14.02 -5.36
C ASN A 105 22.64 -15.50 -5.78
N ALA A 106 23.20 -16.44 -5.02
CA ALA A 106 23.17 -17.86 -5.36
C ALA A 106 21.72 -18.43 -5.35
N ALA A 107 20.85 -17.92 -4.50
CA ALA A 107 19.45 -18.34 -4.42
C ALA A 107 18.68 -17.90 -5.66
N MET A 108 18.81 -16.64 -6.07
CA MET A 108 18.20 -16.09 -7.29
C MET A 108 18.64 -16.87 -8.54
N ASN A 109 19.96 -17.09 -8.70
CA ASN A 109 20.50 -17.87 -9.81
C ASN A 109 19.97 -19.33 -9.82
N THR A 110 19.85 -19.95 -8.64
CA THR A 110 19.29 -21.29 -8.50
C THR A 110 17.81 -21.32 -8.85
N PHE A 111 17.04 -20.34 -8.40
CA PHE A 111 15.62 -20.24 -8.72
C PHE A 111 15.41 -20.13 -10.23
N PHE A 112 15.96 -19.12 -10.88
CA PHE A 112 15.78 -18.90 -12.32
C PHE A 112 16.39 -19.98 -13.23
N THR A 113 17.39 -20.72 -12.77
CA THR A 113 17.90 -21.88 -13.52
C THR A 113 16.90 -23.04 -13.57
N ASN A 114 16.00 -23.15 -12.57
CA ASN A 114 15.10 -24.28 -12.42
C ASN A 114 13.62 -23.93 -12.59
N TYR A 115 13.26 -22.64 -12.43
CA TYR A 115 11.90 -22.16 -12.63
C TYR A 115 11.56 -22.08 -14.12
N SER A 116 10.36 -22.51 -14.48
CA SER A 116 9.88 -22.53 -15.87
C SER A 116 8.43 -22.09 -16.02
N GLY A 117 7.86 -21.43 -15.00
CA GLY A 117 6.51 -20.88 -15.04
C GLY A 117 6.48 -19.45 -15.61
N ASP A 118 5.28 -18.96 -15.91
CA ASP A 118 5.03 -17.64 -16.48
C ASP A 118 4.57 -16.61 -15.42
N GLY A 119 4.51 -17.00 -14.14
CA GLY A 119 3.98 -16.18 -13.05
C GLY A 119 4.98 -15.22 -12.39
N VAL A 120 6.23 -15.12 -12.88
CA VAL A 120 7.24 -14.19 -12.38
C VAL A 120 7.54 -13.14 -13.44
N SER A 121 7.11 -11.92 -13.21
CA SER A 121 7.42 -10.77 -14.06
C SER A 121 8.48 -9.87 -13.43
N ALA A 122 8.55 -9.86 -12.09
CA ALA A 122 9.43 -9.00 -11.32
C ALA A 122 9.93 -9.72 -10.08
N VAL A 123 10.94 -9.18 -9.41
CA VAL A 123 11.51 -9.68 -8.15
C VAL A 123 11.80 -8.52 -7.22
N LEU A 124 11.88 -8.82 -5.91
CA LEU A 124 12.29 -7.85 -4.90
C LEU A 124 13.59 -8.29 -4.22
N TRP A 125 14.40 -7.32 -3.84
CA TRP A 125 15.56 -7.54 -2.98
C TRP A 125 15.36 -6.90 -1.61
N GLN A 126 15.92 -7.50 -0.59
CA GLN A 126 15.80 -6.97 0.76
C GLN A 126 16.23 -5.50 0.89
N SER A 127 17.23 -5.07 0.11
CA SER A 127 17.76 -3.70 0.18
C SER A 127 16.83 -2.62 -0.37
N GLU A 128 15.89 -2.97 -1.23
CA GLU A 128 14.95 -2.05 -1.88
C GLU A 128 13.54 -2.09 -1.29
N ILE A 129 13.36 -2.73 -0.15
CA ILE A 129 12.10 -2.74 0.59
C ILE A 129 12.28 -1.88 1.84
N ASP A 130 11.52 -0.80 1.95
CA ASP A 130 11.46 0.07 3.13
C ASP A 130 10.02 0.30 3.61
N PRO A 131 9.55 -0.50 4.59
CA PRO A 131 8.19 -0.38 5.12
C PRO A 131 7.83 0.98 5.71
N SER A 132 8.81 1.85 5.95
CA SER A 132 8.58 3.21 6.46
C SER A 132 8.32 4.25 5.37
N GLN A 133 8.50 3.87 4.10
CA GLN A 133 8.40 4.76 2.95
C GLN A 133 7.71 4.07 1.76
N THR A 134 6.56 3.44 1.99
CA THR A 134 5.84 2.60 1.02
C THR A 134 5.75 3.23 -0.36
N GLY A 135 6.35 2.57 -1.35
CA GLY A 135 6.35 2.97 -2.75
C GLY A 135 7.12 4.25 -3.06
N HIS A 136 7.83 4.84 -2.08
CA HIS A 136 8.59 6.06 -2.33
C HIS A 136 9.79 5.78 -3.23
N TRP A 137 9.85 6.48 -4.35
CA TRP A 137 10.91 6.33 -5.34
C TRP A 137 12.31 6.45 -4.73
N GLY A 138 13.18 5.49 -5.07
CA GLY A 138 14.55 5.39 -4.57
C GLY A 138 14.70 4.90 -3.12
N ALA A 139 13.58 4.58 -2.44
CA ALA A 139 13.58 4.02 -1.09
C ALA A 139 12.88 2.66 -1.01
N ASP A 140 11.68 2.52 -1.59
CA ASP A 140 10.89 1.30 -1.56
C ASP A 140 10.34 0.95 -2.95
N ALA A 141 10.87 -0.09 -3.56
CA ALA A 141 10.46 -0.61 -4.86
C ALA A 141 9.23 -1.56 -4.78
N THR A 142 8.66 -1.76 -3.60
CA THR A 142 7.62 -2.78 -3.41
C THR A 142 6.39 -2.53 -4.27
N VAL A 143 5.95 -1.27 -4.39
CA VAL A 143 4.80 -0.89 -5.24
C VAL A 143 5.13 -1.11 -6.71
N GLU A 144 6.32 -0.76 -7.15
CA GLU A 144 6.82 -0.90 -8.53
C GLU A 144 6.80 -2.37 -8.98
N GLU A 145 7.53 -3.23 -8.28
CA GLU A 145 7.72 -4.61 -8.68
C GLU A 145 6.44 -5.44 -8.59
N ILE A 146 5.57 -5.12 -7.61
CA ILE A 146 4.27 -5.78 -7.51
C ILE A 146 3.32 -5.31 -8.62
N LEU A 147 3.30 -4.01 -8.97
CA LEU A 147 2.54 -3.51 -10.11
C LEU A 147 3.02 -4.14 -11.43
N HIS A 148 4.33 -4.30 -11.63
CA HIS A 148 4.88 -5.01 -12.79
C HIS A 148 4.27 -6.40 -12.90
N THR A 149 4.22 -7.16 -11.80
CA THR A 149 3.65 -8.51 -11.82
C THR A 149 2.14 -8.49 -12.06
N ILE A 150 1.37 -7.66 -11.35
CA ILE A 150 -0.08 -7.58 -11.50
C ILE A 150 -0.48 -7.12 -12.90
N ASN A 151 0.20 -6.12 -13.44
CA ASN A 151 -0.11 -5.58 -14.77
C ASN A 151 0.31 -6.54 -15.88
N HIS A 152 1.53 -7.08 -15.84
CA HIS A 152 2.04 -7.97 -16.87
C HIS A 152 1.30 -9.32 -16.90
N VAL A 153 1.09 -9.96 -15.75
CA VAL A 153 0.42 -11.28 -15.70
C VAL A 153 -1.12 -11.13 -15.71
N GLY A 154 -1.66 -10.06 -15.13
CA GLY A 154 -3.10 -9.85 -14.99
C GLY A 154 -3.70 -8.98 -16.09
N HIS A 155 -3.46 -7.66 -16.08
CA HIS A 155 -4.17 -6.71 -16.94
C HIS A 155 -3.93 -6.94 -18.44
N THR A 156 -2.70 -7.29 -18.85
CA THR A 156 -2.37 -7.55 -20.26
C THR A 156 -3.19 -8.72 -20.81
N ASN A 157 -3.44 -9.75 -20.01
CA ASN A 157 -4.16 -10.94 -20.43
C ASN A 157 -5.69 -10.78 -20.33
N VAL A 158 -6.19 -10.07 -19.32
CA VAL A 158 -7.63 -9.85 -19.14
C VAL A 158 -8.17 -8.79 -20.09
N TYR A 159 -7.41 -7.71 -20.30
CA TYR A 159 -7.80 -6.57 -21.11
C TYR A 159 -6.82 -6.25 -22.25
N PRO A 160 -6.54 -7.21 -23.16
CA PRO A 160 -5.48 -7.04 -24.16
C PRO A 160 -5.71 -5.85 -25.10
N SER A 161 -6.95 -5.48 -25.41
CA SER A 161 -7.22 -4.29 -26.21
C SER A 161 -6.84 -2.98 -25.52
N ALA A 162 -6.72 -2.98 -24.20
CA ALA A 162 -6.30 -1.82 -23.41
C ALA A 162 -4.83 -1.88 -23.03
N PHE A 163 -4.29 -3.06 -22.67
CA PHE A 163 -2.99 -3.21 -22.01
C PHE A 163 -2.01 -4.19 -22.69
N ASP A 164 -2.29 -4.70 -23.90
CA ASP A 164 -1.29 -5.46 -24.63
C ASP A 164 -0.02 -4.61 -24.86
N LEU A 165 1.14 -5.21 -24.64
CA LEU A 165 2.43 -4.54 -24.61
C LEU A 165 3.08 -4.36 -26.00
N MET A 166 2.50 -5.00 -27.04
CA MET A 166 3.06 -4.95 -28.39
C MET A 166 2.79 -3.61 -29.07
N PRO A 167 3.66 -3.15 -29.98
CA PRO A 167 3.44 -1.92 -30.74
C PRO A 167 2.11 -1.94 -31.52
N ASN A 168 1.34 -0.84 -31.43
CA ASN A 168 0.03 -0.65 -32.08
C ASN A 168 -1.04 -1.69 -31.73
N SER A 169 -0.95 -2.34 -30.58
CA SER A 169 -1.87 -3.43 -30.19
C SER A 169 -2.95 -3.00 -29.20
N SER A 170 -2.74 -1.86 -28.50
CA SER A 170 -3.57 -1.47 -27.36
C SER A 170 -3.65 0.04 -27.18
N LEU A 171 -4.59 0.48 -26.31
CA LEU A 171 -4.65 1.88 -25.86
C LEU A 171 -3.37 2.30 -25.12
N LEU A 172 -2.75 1.37 -24.37
CA LEU A 172 -1.49 1.59 -23.67
C LEU A 172 -0.36 1.90 -24.67
N SER A 173 -0.22 1.11 -25.73
CA SER A 173 0.81 1.35 -26.76
C SER A 173 0.61 2.69 -27.46
N GLU A 174 -0.65 3.10 -27.73
CA GLU A 174 -0.96 4.41 -28.29
C GLU A 174 -0.58 5.56 -27.34
N ALA A 175 -0.93 5.42 -26.05
CA ALA A 175 -0.61 6.42 -25.03
C ALA A 175 0.91 6.54 -24.83
N MET A 176 1.61 5.41 -24.69
CA MET A 176 3.08 5.40 -24.55
C MET A 176 3.79 6.00 -25.76
N ASP A 177 3.37 5.66 -26.98
CA ASP A 177 3.96 6.24 -28.20
C ASP A 177 3.77 7.77 -28.24
N SER A 178 2.61 8.27 -27.79
CA SER A 178 2.37 9.70 -27.62
C SER A 178 3.30 10.31 -26.58
N ALA A 179 3.43 9.66 -25.41
CA ALA A 179 4.26 10.14 -24.30
C ALA A 179 5.75 10.22 -24.67
N ARG A 180 6.21 9.32 -25.52
CA ARG A 180 7.60 9.26 -26.02
C ARG A 180 7.87 10.11 -27.26
N GLY A 181 6.86 10.83 -27.78
CA GLY A 181 6.95 11.65 -28.99
C GLY A 181 7.09 10.80 -30.27
N GLY A 182 6.68 9.53 -30.23
CA GLY A 182 6.69 8.62 -31.38
C GLY A 182 6.85 7.16 -30.99
N GLN A 183 6.59 6.25 -31.95
CA GLN A 183 6.79 4.82 -31.78
C GLN A 183 8.28 4.44 -31.91
N TRP A 184 8.87 4.08 -30.80
CA TRP A 184 10.28 3.68 -30.72
C TRP A 184 10.37 2.24 -30.19
N LEU A 185 10.87 1.30 -31.01
CA LEU A 185 11.07 -0.10 -30.61
C LEU A 185 12.29 -0.29 -29.70
N SER A 186 13.13 0.72 -29.60
CA SER A 186 14.26 0.82 -28.70
C SER A 186 14.40 2.28 -28.26
N ILE A 187 15.19 2.55 -27.24
CA ILE A 187 15.38 3.89 -26.69
C ILE A 187 15.99 4.81 -27.75
N PRO A 188 15.31 5.93 -28.11
CA PRO A 188 15.85 6.92 -29.01
C PRO A 188 16.92 7.75 -28.29
N SER A 189 17.89 8.26 -29.05
CA SER A 189 18.93 9.11 -28.49
C SER A 189 19.21 10.29 -29.44
N PRO A 190 18.74 11.51 -29.12
CA PRO A 190 17.87 11.85 -27.95
C PRO A 190 16.39 11.54 -28.23
N TYR A 191 15.57 11.60 -27.17
CA TYR A 191 14.11 11.69 -27.30
C TYR A 191 13.69 13.00 -28.01
N PRO A 192 12.53 13.04 -28.69
CA PRO A 192 11.92 14.28 -29.14
C PRO A 192 11.71 15.27 -27.97
N SER A 193 11.83 16.57 -28.28
CA SER A 193 11.76 17.62 -27.24
C SER A 193 10.37 17.85 -26.65
N ASP A 194 9.36 17.22 -27.20
CA ASP A 194 7.96 17.24 -26.77
C ASP A 194 7.54 15.94 -26.10
N ALA A 195 8.45 14.99 -25.92
CA ALA A 195 8.24 13.80 -25.10
C ALA A 195 8.23 14.17 -23.61
N TRP A 196 7.48 13.43 -22.79
CA TRP A 196 7.44 13.54 -21.33
C TRP A 196 7.71 12.20 -20.62
N TYR A 197 7.91 11.13 -21.38
CA TYR A 197 8.40 9.84 -20.93
C TYR A 197 9.70 9.52 -21.68
N HIS A 198 10.81 9.47 -20.93
CA HIS A 198 12.18 9.41 -21.46
C HIS A 198 12.96 8.20 -20.91
N TYR A 199 12.30 7.04 -20.77
CA TYR A 199 12.94 5.85 -20.22
C TYR A 199 14.33 5.62 -20.82
N ASP A 200 15.35 5.35 -19.98
CA ASP A 200 16.75 5.40 -20.42
C ASP A 200 17.55 4.09 -20.21
N ASP A 201 16.94 3.02 -19.70
CA ASP A 201 17.58 1.70 -19.63
C ASP A 201 17.65 1.04 -21.02
N PHE A 202 18.82 1.06 -21.62
CA PHE A 202 19.08 0.52 -22.95
C PHE A 202 18.92 -1.00 -23.07
N THR A 203 18.72 -1.73 -21.97
CA THR A 203 18.41 -3.17 -21.98
C THR A 203 16.94 -3.45 -22.16
N CYS A 204 16.09 -2.44 -22.02
CA CYS A 204 14.64 -2.50 -22.07
C CYS A 204 14.16 -2.44 -23.54
N ASP A 205 13.34 -3.37 -23.94
CA ASP A 205 12.63 -3.37 -25.21
C ASP A 205 11.27 -2.62 -25.13
N TYR A 206 10.46 -2.71 -26.16
CA TYR A 206 9.18 -2.00 -26.21
C TYR A 206 8.20 -2.49 -25.13
N GLU A 207 8.14 -3.81 -24.88
CA GLU A 207 7.24 -4.41 -23.88
C GLU A 207 7.64 -3.98 -22.48
N CYS A 208 8.93 -4.03 -22.17
CA CYS A 208 9.48 -3.55 -20.93
C CYS A 208 9.14 -2.06 -20.71
N MET A 209 9.37 -1.19 -21.71
CA MET A 209 9.02 0.23 -21.62
C MET A 209 7.52 0.48 -21.40
N ALA A 210 6.65 -0.40 -21.90
CA ALA A 210 5.22 -0.28 -21.71
C ALA A 210 4.80 -0.65 -20.26
N ILE A 211 5.45 -1.63 -19.64
CA ILE A 211 5.24 -1.97 -18.22
C ILE A 211 5.72 -0.84 -17.31
N GLU A 212 6.87 -0.27 -17.57
CA GLU A 212 7.38 0.90 -16.83
C GLU A 212 6.44 2.10 -16.97
N TYR A 213 5.92 2.34 -18.18
CA TYR A 213 4.98 3.44 -18.42
C TYR A 213 3.68 3.29 -17.58
N ILE A 214 3.12 2.05 -17.46
CA ILE A 214 1.97 1.83 -16.57
C ILE A 214 2.33 2.17 -15.13
N TYR A 215 3.50 1.73 -14.66
CA TYR A 215 3.97 2.03 -13.31
C TYR A 215 4.03 3.54 -13.08
N TRP A 216 4.73 4.30 -13.94
CA TRP A 216 4.84 5.75 -13.80
C TRP A 216 3.50 6.47 -13.76
N MET A 217 2.56 6.08 -14.62
CA MET A 217 1.21 6.63 -14.61
C MET A 217 0.48 6.37 -13.30
N LEU A 218 0.51 5.13 -12.80
CA LEU A 218 -0.21 4.72 -11.60
C LEU A 218 0.35 5.42 -10.35
N VAL A 219 1.67 5.42 -10.15
CA VAL A 219 2.28 6.06 -8.97
C VAL A 219 2.12 7.59 -9.00
N SER A 220 2.09 8.20 -10.19
CA SER A 220 1.76 9.61 -10.36
C SER A 220 0.31 9.91 -9.99
N ASN A 221 -0.65 9.08 -10.48
CA ASN A 221 -2.06 9.23 -10.19
C ASN A 221 -2.37 9.00 -8.70
N MET A 222 -1.72 8.04 -8.07
CA MET A 222 -1.83 7.80 -6.63
C MET A 222 -1.14 8.87 -5.77
N GLY A 223 -0.36 9.77 -6.37
CA GLY A 223 0.31 10.85 -5.68
C GLY A 223 1.56 10.44 -4.88
N ILE A 224 2.11 9.27 -5.12
CA ILE A 224 3.32 8.76 -4.44
C ILE A 224 4.55 9.61 -4.79
N LEU A 225 4.61 10.16 -6.00
CA LEU A 225 5.73 10.96 -6.51
C LEU A 225 5.61 12.47 -6.22
N ASN A 226 4.64 12.89 -5.44
CA ASN A 226 4.12 14.27 -5.40
C ASN A 226 5.00 15.27 -4.63
N ASP A 227 6.14 14.86 -4.07
CA ASP A 227 7.06 15.77 -3.42
C ASP A 227 8.05 16.42 -4.41
N VAL A 228 8.51 17.63 -4.06
CA VAL A 228 9.36 18.45 -4.95
C VAL A 228 10.69 17.77 -5.28
N ALA A 229 11.26 17.02 -4.32
CA ALA A 229 12.57 16.41 -4.51
C ALA A 229 12.45 15.19 -5.46
N THR A 230 11.42 14.39 -5.28
CA THR A 230 11.12 13.25 -6.17
C THR A 230 10.82 13.73 -7.58
N CYS A 231 9.91 14.70 -7.77
CA CYS A 231 9.63 15.28 -9.09
C CYS A 231 10.89 15.77 -9.80
N ALA A 232 11.78 16.45 -9.08
CA ALA A 232 13.04 16.93 -9.67
C ALA A 232 14.02 15.78 -9.97
N GLY A 233 14.01 14.74 -9.15
CA GLY A 233 14.90 13.57 -9.28
C GLY A 233 14.57 12.68 -10.48
N ILE A 234 13.28 12.54 -10.83
CA ILE A 234 12.80 11.68 -11.92
C ILE A 234 12.55 12.41 -13.23
N ALA A 235 12.70 13.75 -13.27
CA ALA A 235 12.33 14.57 -14.44
C ALA A 235 13.12 14.24 -15.72
N ASN A 236 14.27 13.56 -15.62
CA ASN A 236 15.02 13.07 -16.76
C ASN A 236 14.38 11.84 -17.43
N GLU A 237 13.48 11.16 -16.72
CA GLU A 237 12.79 9.96 -17.19
C GLU A 237 11.28 10.16 -17.30
N TRP A 238 10.67 10.80 -16.29
CA TRP A 238 9.24 11.01 -16.20
C TRP A 238 8.89 12.43 -15.71
N GLU A 239 8.14 13.20 -16.50
CA GLU A 239 7.79 14.58 -16.15
C GLU A 239 6.45 14.71 -15.38
N PRO A 240 5.38 13.91 -15.66
CA PRO A 240 4.08 14.07 -15.01
C PRO A 240 4.03 13.50 -13.57
N CYS A 241 4.86 13.98 -12.67
CA CYS A 241 5.06 13.44 -11.31
C CYS A 241 3.91 13.66 -10.30
N SER A 242 2.76 14.14 -10.74
CA SER A 242 1.59 14.34 -9.85
C SER A 242 0.28 14.07 -10.58
N PRO A 243 -0.84 13.80 -9.88
CA PRO A 243 -2.15 13.58 -10.52
C PRO A 243 -2.57 14.69 -11.47
N THR A 244 -2.32 15.96 -11.08
CA THR A 244 -2.67 17.13 -11.90
C THR A 244 -1.80 17.24 -13.14
N LEU A 245 -0.50 16.97 -13.02
CA LEU A 245 0.41 16.98 -14.17
C LEU A 245 0.09 15.82 -15.11
N LEU A 246 -0.13 14.61 -14.59
CA LEU A 246 -0.53 13.46 -15.39
C LEU A 246 -1.81 13.77 -16.18
N GLN A 247 -2.85 14.26 -15.54
CA GLN A 247 -4.12 14.60 -16.19
C GLN A 247 -3.95 15.67 -17.30
N SER A 248 -3.02 16.61 -17.14
CA SER A 248 -2.85 17.71 -18.10
C SER A 248 -1.85 17.40 -19.20
N MET A 249 -0.84 16.62 -18.96
CA MET A 249 0.24 16.32 -19.91
C MET A 249 -0.01 15.00 -20.65
N ASP A 250 -0.49 13.98 -19.96
CA ASP A 250 -0.71 12.64 -20.49
C ASP A 250 -2.18 12.25 -20.43
N VAL A 251 -2.99 12.92 -21.25
CA VAL A 251 -4.44 12.73 -21.26
C VAL A 251 -4.83 11.30 -21.63
N LEU A 252 -4.15 10.68 -22.59
CA LEU A 252 -4.45 9.31 -23.02
C LEU A 252 -4.14 8.29 -21.91
N GLY A 253 -2.99 8.44 -21.28
CA GLY A 253 -2.60 7.60 -20.16
C GLY A 253 -3.50 7.79 -18.96
N TYR A 254 -3.80 9.03 -18.59
CA TYR A 254 -4.71 9.36 -17.48
C TYR A 254 -6.10 8.77 -17.70
N ASP A 255 -6.71 8.96 -18.87
CA ASP A 255 -8.04 8.43 -19.17
C ASP A 255 -8.03 6.90 -19.14
N LEU A 256 -6.96 6.26 -19.61
CA LEU A 256 -6.81 4.80 -19.58
C LEU A 256 -6.76 4.25 -18.16
N ILE A 257 -5.91 4.80 -17.29
CA ILE A 257 -5.70 4.24 -15.94
C ILE A 257 -6.80 4.63 -14.95
N THR A 258 -7.59 5.66 -15.27
CA THR A 258 -8.72 6.09 -14.43
C THR A 258 -10.07 5.55 -14.91
N ASP A 259 -10.13 4.83 -16.02
CA ASP A 259 -11.36 4.17 -16.46
C ASP A 259 -11.74 3.05 -15.47
N PRO A 260 -12.89 3.19 -14.79
CA PRO A 260 -13.30 2.25 -13.73
C PRO A 260 -13.57 0.83 -14.24
N ILE A 261 -13.58 0.63 -15.56
CA ILE A 261 -13.79 -0.71 -16.16
C ILE A 261 -12.59 -1.63 -15.92
N TYR A 262 -11.38 -1.05 -15.83
CA TYR A 262 -10.13 -1.80 -15.70
C TYR A 262 -9.70 -2.05 -14.26
N LYS A 263 -10.36 -1.43 -13.28
CA LYS A 263 -10.10 -1.67 -11.84
C LYS A 263 -8.64 -1.49 -11.41
N LEU A 264 -7.90 -0.62 -12.09
CA LEU A 264 -6.56 -0.25 -11.67
C LEU A 264 -6.59 0.51 -10.34
N PRO A 265 -5.57 0.36 -9.47
CA PRO A 265 -5.54 1.00 -8.16
C PRO A 265 -5.48 2.53 -8.28
N GLN A 266 -6.27 3.22 -7.47
CA GLN A 266 -6.37 4.67 -7.43
C GLN A 266 -5.86 5.27 -6.12
N ASN A 267 -5.72 4.46 -5.06
CA ASN A 267 -5.20 4.86 -3.75
C ASN A 267 -3.81 4.28 -3.55
N ALA A 268 -2.91 5.10 -3.01
CA ALA A 268 -1.56 4.65 -2.67
C ALA A 268 -1.59 3.63 -1.53
N PRO A 269 -0.88 2.50 -1.66
CA PRO A 269 -0.69 1.59 -0.55
C PRO A 269 0.02 2.25 0.63
N ASP A 270 -0.38 1.90 1.85
CA ASP A 270 0.29 2.34 3.07
C ASP A 270 1.02 1.20 3.82
N GLY A 271 0.93 -0.02 3.29
CA GLY A 271 1.56 -1.22 3.84
C GLY A 271 0.86 -1.77 5.08
N ASN A 272 -0.41 -1.41 5.33
CA ASN A 272 -1.18 -1.78 6.53
C ASN A 272 -2.46 -2.55 6.18
N TYR A 273 -2.38 -3.58 5.39
CA TYR A 273 -3.54 -4.34 4.96
C TYR A 273 -4.07 -5.26 6.06
N CYS A 274 -5.29 -4.98 6.53
CA CYS A 274 -6.03 -5.82 7.49
C CYS A 274 -7.55 -5.67 7.34
N PRO A 275 -8.16 -6.22 6.27
CA PRO A 275 -9.59 -6.11 6.02
C PRO A 275 -10.40 -6.81 7.11
N GLY A 276 -11.46 -6.16 7.58
CA GLY A 276 -12.28 -6.67 8.70
C GLY A 276 -11.65 -6.46 10.08
N GLY A 277 -10.40 -6.04 10.19
CA GLY A 277 -9.88 -5.38 11.38
C GLY A 277 -10.66 -4.09 11.59
N VAL A 278 -11.09 -3.81 12.82
CA VAL A 278 -11.66 -2.49 13.12
C VAL A 278 -10.51 -1.51 12.96
N LYS A 279 -10.34 -0.92 11.76
CA LYS A 279 -9.50 0.28 11.61
C LYS A 279 -10.09 1.33 12.54
N ILE A 280 -9.50 1.49 13.70
CA ILE A 280 -9.71 2.67 14.51
C ILE A 280 -8.81 3.71 13.85
N GLU A 281 -9.31 4.37 12.82
CA GLU A 281 -8.72 5.63 12.39
C GLU A 281 -8.72 6.54 13.60
N GLU A 282 -7.58 6.74 14.23
CA GLU A 282 -7.36 7.90 15.06
C GLU A 282 -7.33 9.12 14.14
N GLN A 283 -8.53 9.54 13.70
CA GLN A 283 -8.65 10.85 13.09
C GLN A 283 -8.15 11.86 14.13
N GLU A 284 -7.01 12.49 13.85
CA GLU A 284 -6.45 13.61 14.67
C GLU A 284 -7.46 14.76 14.87
N ASN A 285 -8.58 14.70 14.16
CA ASN A 285 -9.72 15.63 14.28
C ASN A 285 -10.92 15.06 15.04
N ASN A 286 -10.75 13.98 15.83
CA ASN A 286 -11.88 13.40 16.55
C ASN A 286 -12.49 14.44 17.52
N PRO A 287 -13.76 14.81 17.32
CA PRO A 287 -14.40 15.87 18.11
C PRO A 287 -14.66 15.48 19.56
N ILE A 288 -14.37 14.23 19.96
CA ILE A 288 -14.60 13.75 21.33
C ILE A 288 -13.36 13.02 21.88
N THR A 289 -13.11 13.22 23.18
CA THR A 289 -12.15 12.40 23.96
C THR A 289 -12.85 11.71 25.11
N ILE A 290 -12.37 10.54 25.51
CA ILE A 290 -12.89 9.76 26.65
C ILE A 290 -11.72 9.36 27.55
N PHE A 291 -11.87 9.58 28.88
CA PHE A 291 -10.85 9.25 29.87
C PHE A 291 -11.47 9.01 31.26
N PRO A 292 -10.99 8.02 32.02
CA PRO A 292 -10.06 6.98 31.66
C PRO A 292 -10.65 5.95 30.70
N ASN A 293 -9.78 5.32 29.87
CA ASN A 293 -10.13 4.17 29.05
C ASN A 293 -8.90 3.25 29.01
N PRO A 294 -8.92 2.07 29.66
CA PRO A 294 -10.06 1.42 30.34
C PRO A 294 -10.67 2.20 31.51
N ALA A 295 -11.98 2.05 31.68
CA ALA A 295 -12.77 2.66 32.76
C ALA A 295 -13.29 1.60 33.75
N ASN A 296 -13.37 1.97 35.03
CA ASN A 296 -13.94 1.08 36.04
C ASN A 296 -15.43 1.39 36.30
N ASN A 297 -15.70 2.54 36.94
CA ASN A 297 -17.06 2.92 37.36
C ASN A 297 -17.59 4.10 36.52
N THR A 298 -16.70 4.95 36.06
CA THR A 298 -17.06 6.17 35.33
C THR A 298 -15.98 6.47 34.27
N PHE A 299 -16.38 7.19 33.24
CA PHE A 299 -15.45 7.89 32.34
C PHE A 299 -15.95 9.30 32.06
N THR A 300 -15.04 10.20 31.70
CA THR A 300 -15.37 11.55 31.26
C THR A 300 -15.33 11.60 29.73
N ILE A 301 -16.39 12.15 29.13
CA ILE A 301 -16.42 12.50 27.71
C ILE A 301 -16.23 14.01 27.56
N THR A 302 -15.28 14.43 26.72
CA THR A 302 -15.05 15.86 26.39
C THR A 302 -15.24 16.08 24.90
N ARG A 303 -15.90 17.17 24.51
CA ARG A 303 -16.29 17.54 23.15
C ARG A 303 -15.71 18.90 22.79
N LYS A 304 -15.37 19.11 21.50
CA LYS A 304 -14.85 20.42 21.04
C LYS A 304 -15.88 21.55 21.17
N VAL A 305 -17.16 21.24 20.93
CA VAL A 305 -18.26 22.24 20.95
C VAL A 305 -19.36 21.78 21.88
N PRO A 306 -19.82 22.60 22.85
CA PRO A 306 -20.97 22.29 23.69
C PRO A 306 -22.27 22.39 22.86
N SER A 307 -22.97 21.28 22.76
CA SER A 307 -24.29 21.21 22.13
C SER A 307 -25.08 20.07 22.75
N VAL A 308 -26.39 20.16 22.73
CA VAL A 308 -27.22 19.06 23.21
C VAL A 308 -27.16 17.90 22.23
N GLN A 309 -26.59 16.78 22.66
CA GLN A 309 -26.39 15.60 21.84
C GLN A 309 -26.77 14.32 22.58
N THR A 310 -27.14 13.28 21.84
CA THR A 310 -27.41 11.97 22.43
C THR A 310 -26.22 11.05 22.21
N LEU A 311 -25.69 10.54 23.31
CA LEU A 311 -24.65 9.52 23.35
C LEU A 311 -25.31 8.14 23.47
N TRP A 312 -24.92 7.22 22.60
CA TRP A 312 -25.27 5.80 22.72
C TRP A 312 -24.04 5.00 23.08
N ILE A 313 -24.21 4.09 24.06
CA ILE A 313 -23.22 3.06 24.36
C ILE A 313 -23.79 1.74 23.84
N LYS A 314 -23.04 1.08 22.96
CA LYS A 314 -23.43 -0.18 22.30
C LYS A 314 -22.50 -1.30 22.75
N ASN A 315 -23.03 -2.51 22.90
CA ASN A 315 -22.23 -3.71 23.17
C ASN A 315 -21.56 -4.24 21.89
N GLY A 316 -20.76 -5.31 22.00
CA GLY A 316 -20.00 -5.90 20.90
C GLY A 316 -20.85 -6.46 19.74
N ILE A 317 -22.17 -6.60 19.91
CA ILE A 317 -23.11 -7.01 18.85
C ILE A 317 -23.97 -5.84 18.35
N GLY A 318 -23.59 -4.59 18.70
CA GLY A 318 -24.22 -3.37 18.21
C GLY A 318 -25.52 -2.96 18.93
N GLN A 319 -25.96 -3.68 19.99
CA GLN A 319 -27.16 -3.31 20.74
C GLN A 319 -26.86 -2.12 21.65
N ILE A 320 -27.78 -1.12 21.68
CA ILE A 320 -27.71 0.01 22.59
C ILE A 320 -27.96 -0.49 24.02
N VAL A 321 -26.98 -0.35 24.89
CA VAL A 321 -27.06 -0.74 26.32
C VAL A 321 -27.24 0.48 27.22
N LYS A 322 -26.90 1.69 26.74
CA LYS A 322 -27.11 2.93 27.49
C LYS A 322 -27.30 4.10 26.54
N THR A 323 -28.20 5.02 26.91
CA THR A 323 -28.46 6.28 26.16
C THR A 323 -28.35 7.44 27.12
N ILE A 324 -27.53 8.45 26.79
CA ILE A 324 -27.25 9.59 27.66
C ILE A 324 -27.39 10.87 26.84
N LYS A 325 -28.05 11.87 27.45
CA LYS A 325 -28.16 13.20 26.85
C LYS A 325 -27.05 14.07 27.38
N LEU A 326 -26.10 14.44 26.54
CA LEU A 326 -25.00 15.33 26.87
C LEU A 326 -25.41 16.79 26.68
N VAL A 327 -25.11 17.64 27.63
CA VAL A 327 -25.44 19.08 27.61
C VAL A 327 -24.16 19.93 27.68
N ASN A 328 -23.18 19.49 28.45
CA ASN A 328 -21.95 20.24 28.69
C ASN A 328 -20.82 19.81 27.75
N GLN A 329 -19.78 20.63 27.63
CA GLN A 329 -18.58 20.30 26.85
C GLN A 329 -17.84 19.08 27.42
N SER A 330 -17.84 18.91 28.73
CA SER A 330 -17.25 17.79 29.44
C SER A 330 -18.24 17.25 30.44
N GLU A 331 -18.47 15.92 30.42
CA GLU A 331 -19.42 15.24 31.32
C GLU A 331 -18.85 13.91 31.81
N GLN A 332 -19.06 13.61 33.09
CA GLN A 332 -18.73 12.33 33.67
C GLN A 332 -19.93 11.37 33.53
N ILE A 333 -19.66 10.20 33.00
CA ILE A 333 -20.65 9.16 32.69
C ILE A 333 -20.46 8.01 33.66
N ASP A 334 -21.51 7.67 34.41
CA ASP A 334 -21.56 6.50 35.25
C ASP A 334 -21.81 5.24 34.39
N ILE A 335 -21.00 4.19 34.60
CA ILE A 335 -21.05 2.90 33.90
C ILE A 335 -21.05 1.71 34.87
N ASN A 336 -21.41 1.89 36.14
CA ASN A 336 -21.46 0.82 37.16
C ASN A 336 -22.44 -0.29 36.78
N ASP A 337 -23.41 -0.03 35.93
CA ASP A 337 -24.39 -0.98 35.41
C ASP A 337 -23.90 -1.80 34.19
N LEU A 338 -22.73 -1.45 33.62
CA LEU A 338 -22.15 -2.19 32.53
C LEU A 338 -21.22 -3.30 33.04
N LYS A 339 -21.27 -4.45 32.36
CA LYS A 339 -20.35 -5.56 32.65
C LYS A 339 -18.99 -5.27 32.05
N SER A 340 -17.94 -5.89 32.64
CA SER A 340 -16.59 -5.84 32.01
C SER A 340 -16.66 -6.32 30.58
N GLY A 341 -16.02 -5.54 29.67
CA GLY A 341 -16.08 -5.83 28.25
C GLY A 341 -15.75 -4.63 27.38
N VAL A 342 -15.90 -4.84 26.06
CA VAL A 342 -15.69 -3.80 25.05
C VAL A 342 -17.02 -3.25 24.57
N TYR A 343 -17.12 -1.94 24.55
CA TYR A 343 -18.30 -1.18 24.13
C TYR A 343 -17.92 -0.15 23.06
N ILE A 344 -18.89 0.27 22.25
CA ILE A 344 -18.77 1.36 21.29
C ILE A 344 -19.56 2.56 21.79
N ILE A 345 -18.90 3.67 21.98
CA ILE A 345 -19.51 4.98 22.18
C ILE A 345 -19.82 5.56 20.81
N ASP A 346 -21.08 5.92 20.58
CA ASP A 346 -21.56 6.47 19.33
C ASP A 346 -22.21 7.84 19.60
N LEU A 347 -21.62 8.91 19.03
CA LEU A 347 -22.06 10.31 19.18
C LEU A 347 -22.01 11.00 17.82
N ASN A 348 -23.16 11.24 17.18
CA ASN A 348 -23.26 11.95 15.90
C ASN A 348 -22.31 11.39 14.82
N GLN A 349 -22.38 10.08 14.55
CA GLN A 349 -21.50 9.35 13.62
C GLN A 349 -20.04 9.20 14.06
N THR A 350 -19.62 9.89 15.14
CA THR A 350 -18.31 9.66 15.75
C THR A 350 -18.38 8.45 16.67
N LYS A 351 -17.56 7.44 16.42
CA LYS A 351 -17.48 6.23 17.23
C LYS A 351 -16.16 6.17 17.99
N LYS A 352 -16.19 5.74 19.24
CA LYS A 352 -15.01 5.48 20.08
C LYS A 352 -15.17 4.17 20.82
N LYS A 353 -14.07 3.44 20.95
CA LYS A 353 -14.00 2.23 21.78
C LYS A 353 -13.94 2.62 23.26
N LEU A 354 -14.75 1.98 24.08
CA LEU A 354 -14.69 2.03 25.56
C LEU A 354 -14.41 0.64 26.07
N ILE A 355 -13.40 0.51 26.92
CA ILE A 355 -13.09 -0.73 27.66
C ILE A 355 -13.57 -0.52 29.08
N VAL A 356 -14.42 -1.43 29.58
CA VAL A 356 -14.92 -1.47 30.96
C VAL A 356 -14.26 -2.66 31.66
N ASN A 357 -13.57 -2.39 32.80
CA ASN A 357 -12.91 -3.42 33.61
C ASN A 357 -13.89 -4.14 34.56
#